data_45e92e6801b6ca9e3ea98533e112dcac
#
_entry.id   45e92e6801b6ca9e3ea98533e112dcac
#
_cell.length_a   1.000
_cell.length_b   1.000
_cell.length_c   1.000
_cell.angle_alpha   90.00
_cell.angle_beta   90.00
_cell.angle_gamma   90.00
#
_symmetry.space_group_name_H-M   'P 1'
#
loop_
_entity.id
_entity.type
_entity.pdbx_description
1 polymer ?
#
loop_
_entity_poly.entity_id
_entity_poly.type
_entity_poly.pdbx_seq_one_letter_code
_entity_poly.pdbx_strand_id
1 'polypeptide(L)'
;GIAMKIDIFNHFIPARFYEKVMEVAPEHKDLGKRVRNIPCLVDLDVRFKIMDEFGAYCQLLSLPGPPTEVFAGPDVSPELARIGNDGLAELVAKYPDRFPGFIASLPMNNPEAAIAEMHRAINDLGANAVQVYSNAAGMPLDGDEFEPIFKSMATYDRPILIHPIRGANHPDYLNEDYSQYEIWWTLGWPYETSAAMARLVFSGIFDRYPDLKIITHHMGGLVPYLEGRVGPGWDQLGKRTSDRDYSVVLKSLKKRPLDYFKIFYGDTALFGAASATRCGLDFFGVDHALF
;
A
#
# COMPACT_ATOMS: atom_id res chain seq x y z
N GLY A 1 -7.21 -31.95 4.14
CA GLY A 1 -6.31 -31.21 5.05
C GLY A 1 -6.86 -29.82 5.34
N ILE A 2 -6.50 -29.25 6.48
CA ILE A 2 -6.90 -27.89 6.87
C ILE A 2 -6.14 -26.92 5.96
N ALA A 3 -6.86 -26.04 5.25
CA ALA A 3 -6.25 -25.04 4.39
C ALA A 3 -5.48 -24.01 5.26
N MET A 4 -4.25 -23.70 4.85
CA MET A 4 -3.44 -22.64 5.48
C MET A 4 -4.04 -21.28 5.17
N LYS A 5 -4.26 -20.46 6.19
CA LYS A 5 -4.64 -19.06 6.03
C LYS A 5 -3.37 -18.23 5.90
N ILE A 6 -3.27 -17.47 4.84
CA ILE A 6 -2.15 -16.55 4.62
C ILE A 6 -2.66 -15.12 4.74
N ASP A 7 -2.19 -14.43 5.76
CA ASP A 7 -2.56 -13.05 6.05
C ASP A 7 -1.51 -12.11 5.45
N ILE A 8 -1.92 -11.26 4.52
CA ILE A 8 -1.02 -10.36 3.81
C ILE A 8 -0.91 -8.97 4.44
N PHE A 9 -1.71 -8.65 5.45
CA PHE A 9 -1.71 -7.34 6.11
C PHE A 9 -1.13 -7.46 7.51
N ASN A 10 0.21 -7.54 7.59
CA ASN A 10 0.91 -7.69 8.86
C ASN A 10 2.18 -6.86 8.88
N HIS A 11 2.30 -6.02 9.88
CA HIS A 11 3.45 -5.14 10.04
C HIS A 11 4.35 -5.64 11.15
N PHE A 12 5.65 -5.58 10.90
CA PHE A 12 6.68 -5.86 11.89
C PHE A 12 7.84 -4.89 11.73
N ILE A 13 8.45 -4.49 12.83
CA ILE A 13 9.56 -3.53 12.86
C ILE A 13 10.81 -4.28 13.30
N PRO A 14 11.73 -4.63 12.37
CA PRO A 14 13.02 -5.20 12.75
C PRO A 14 13.80 -4.25 13.66
N ALA A 15 14.49 -4.80 14.67
CA ALA A 15 15.17 -4.00 15.69
C ALA A 15 16.16 -2.99 15.08
N ARG A 16 16.97 -3.42 14.11
CA ARG A 16 17.95 -2.55 13.43
C ARG A 16 17.27 -1.41 12.65
N PHE A 17 16.12 -1.67 12.06
CA PHE A 17 15.34 -0.63 11.39
C PHE A 17 14.84 0.41 12.39
N TYR A 18 14.29 -0.04 13.52
CA TYR A 18 13.82 0.86 14.57
C TYR A 18 14.95 1.74 15.12
N GLU A 19 16.09 1.14 15.40
CA GLU A 19 17.29 1.87 15.86
C GLU A 19 17.71 2.94 14.87
N LYS A 20 17.72 2.61 13.57
CA LYS A 20 18.12 3.55 12.54
C LYS A 20 17.12 4.69 12.38
N VAL A 21 15.82 4.41 12.48
CA VAL A 21 14.77 5.44 12.47
C VAL A 21 14.98 6.41 13.64
N MET A 22 15.23 5.91 14.84
CA MET A 22 15.46 6.76 16.02
C MET A 22 16.75 7.60 15.90
N GLU A 23 17.75 7.09 15.20
CA GLU A 23 18.98 7.82 14.92
C GLU A 23 18.77 8.97 13.96
N VAL A 24 18.04 8.73 12.83
CA VAL A 24 17.88 9.71 11.75
C VAL A 24 16.70 10.65 11.96
N ALA A 25 15.71 10.25 12.75
CA ALA A 25 14.50 11.03 13.00
C ALA A 25 14.10 10.98 14.48
N PRO A 26 14.98 11.46 15.39
CA PRO A 26 14.70 11.39 16.85
C PRO A 26 13.50 12.20 17.29
N GLU A 27 13.11 13.20 16.50
CA GLU A 27 11.94 14.05 16.74
C GLU A 27 10.61 13.36 16.41
N HIS A 28 10.64 12.25 15.65
CA HIS A 28 9.43 11.54 15.21
C HIS A 28 8.97 10.57 16.29
N LYS A 29 7.98 10.99 17.10
CA LYS A 29 7.55 10.27 18.29
C LYS A 29 6.39 9.28 18.07
N ASP A 30 5.70 9.37 16.94
CA ASP A 30 4.48 8.60 16.72
C ASP A 30 4.77 7.10 16.59
N LEU A 31 5.85 6.72 15.95
CA LEU A 31 6.25 5.32 15.82
C LEU A 31 6.55 4.70 17.19
N GLY A 32 7.25 5.42 18.06
CA GLY A 32 7.53 4.98 19.43
C GLY A 32 6.25 4.77 20.24
N LYS A 33 5.28 5.66 20.09
CA LYS A 33 3.97 5.52 20.73
C LYS A 33 3.23 4.28 20.24
N ARG A 34 3.25 4.01 18.94
CA ARG A 34 2.63 2.81 18.37
C ARG A 34 3.31 1.54 18.87
N VAL A 35 4.63 1.51 18.94
CA VAL A 35 5.40 0.37 19.46
C VAL A 35 5.01 0.06 20.91
N ARG A 36 4.88 1.09 21.76
CA ARG A 36 4.48 0.91 23.16
C ARG A 36 3.05 0.38 23.29
N ASN A 37 2.15 0.76 22.39
CA ASN A 37 0.74 0.37 22.42
C ASN A 37 0.45 -0.94 21.69
N ILE A 38 1.33 -1.36 20.78
CA ILE A 38 1.17 -2.57 19.96
C ILE A 38 2.46 -3.40 20.06
N PRO A 39 2.68 -4.13 21.15
CA PRO A 39 3.94 -4.84 21.39
C PRO A 39 4.31 -5.86 20.31
N CYS A 40 3.33 -6.47 19.64
CA CYS A 40 3.62 -7.45 18.58
C CYS A 40 4.32 -6.85 17.35
N LEU A 41 4.40 -5.52 17.25
CA LEU A 41 5.18 -4.86 16.18
C LEU A 41 6.68 -5.10 16.31
N VAL A 42 7.17 -5.36 17.53
CA VAL A 42 8.62 -5.53 17.79
C VAL A 42 8.94 -6.82 18.56
N ASP A 43 7.96 -7.48 19.17
CA ASP A 43 8.14 -8.65 20.02
C ASP A 43 7.57 -9.89 19.33
N LEU A 44 8.46 -10.78 18.90
CA LEU A 44 8.08 -12.03 18.24
C LEU A 44 7.36 -13.00 19.16
N ASP A 45 7.70 -13.06 20.45
CA ASP A 45 7.05 -13.97 21.38
C ASP A 45 5.57 -13.58 21.57
N VAL A 46 5.31 -12.29 21.69
CA VAL A 46 3.94 -11.75 21.73
C VAL A 46 3.19 -12.09 20.44
N ARG A 47 3.85 -11.86 19.29
CA ARG A 47 3.25 -12.14 17.98
C ARG A 47 2.94 -13.62 17.81
N PHE A 48 3.85 -14.50 18.15
CA PHE A 48 3.65 -15.94 17.99
C PHE A 48 2.51 -16.48 18.86
N LYS A 49 2.35 -15.95 20.08
CA LYS A 49 1.21 -16.29 20.92
C LYS A 49 -0.12 -15.92 20.26
N ILE A 50 -0.19 -14.73 19.67
CA ILE A 50 -1.38 -14.28 18.95
C ILE A 50 -1.64 -15.19 17.75
N MET A 51 -0.60 -15.47 16.96
CA MET A 51 -0.73 -16.33 15.78
C MET A 51 -1.22 -17.73 16.12
N ASP A 52 -0.76 -18.29 17.23
CA ASP A 52 -1.13 -19.63 17.66
C ASP A 52 -2.64 -19.78 17.93
N GLU A 53 -3.34 -18.69 18.19
CA GLU A 53 -4.79 -18.69 18.40
C GLU A 53 -5.59 -18.96 17.12
N PHE A 54 -4.96 -18.82 15.95
CA PHE A 54 -5.64 -18.92 14.64
C PHE A 54 -5.42 -20.26 13.92
N GLY A 55 -4.74 -21.21 14.56
CA GLY A 55 -4.51 -22.56 14.00
C GLY A 55 -3.54 -22.53 12.79
N ALA A 56 -3.96 -23.13 11.67
CA ALA A 56 -3.16 -23.14 10.43
C ALA A 56 -3.15 -21.76 9.79
N TYR A 57 -2.19 -20.93 10.19
CA TYR A 57 -2.14 -19.49 9.91
C TYR A 57 -0.68 -19.03 9.78
N CYS A 58 -0.41 -18.23 8.78
CA CYS A 58 0.90 -17.61 8.58
C CYS A 58 0.73 -16.18 8.05
N GLN A 59 1.82 -15.41 8.06
CA GLN A 59 1.81 -13.99 7.73
C GLN A 59 2.87 -13.66 6.68
N LEU A 60 2.52 -12.79 5.74
CA LEU A 60 3.50 -12.04 4.95
C LEU A 60 3.77 -10.73 5.68
N LEU A 61 5.04 -10.47 5.97
CA LEU A 61 5.42 -9.30 6.76
C LEU A 61 5.73 -8.10 5.88
N SER A 62 5.38 -6.92 6.37
CA SER A 62 5.78 -5.63 5.80
C SER A 62 6.17 -4.67 6.92
N LEU A 63 6.88 -3.60 6.58
CA LEU A 63 7.12 -2.50 7.52
C LEU A 63 5.82 -1.71 7.71
N PRO A 64 5.51 -1.24 8.93
CA PRO A 64 4.37 -0.34 9.11
C PRO A 64 4.66 1.04 8.54
N GLY A 65 3.59 1.82 8.29
CA GLY A 65 3.74 3.25 8.03
C GLY A 65 4.30 4.00 9.24
N PRO A 66 4.82 5.20 9.04
CA PRO A 66 4.89 5.91 7.76
C PRO A 66 6.02 5.39 6.84
N PRO A 67 6.02 5.78 5.56
CA PRO A 67 7.07 5.37 4.63
C PRO A 67 8.44 5.98 4.98
N THR A 68 9.51 5.40 4.44
CA THR A 68 10.88 5.81 4.76
C THR A 68 11.16 7.29 4.46
N GLU A 69 10.52 7.86 3.44
CA GLU A 69 10.66 9.26 3.08
C GLU A 69 10.09 10.25 4.10
N VAL A 70 9.26 9.79 5.02
CA VAL A 70 8.80 10.61 6.15
C VAL A 70 9.90 10.79 7.19
N PHE A 71 10.76 9.78 7.36
CA PHE A 71 11.85 9.81 8.34
C PHE A 71 13.12 10.44 7.79
N ALA A 72 13.36 10.37 6.49
CA ALA A 72 14.65 10.72 5.91
C ALA A 72 14.52 11.30 4.50
N GLY A 73 15.44 12.18 4.16
CA GLY A 73 15.58 12.69 2.79
C GLY A 73 16.08 11.63 1.81
N PRO A 74 16.17 12.01 0.51
CA PRO A 74 16.50 11.04 -0.55
C PRO A 74 17.90 10.42 -0.46
N ASP A 75 18.80 11.06 0.28
CA ASP A 75 20.16 10.51 0.47
C ASP A 75 20.21 9.39 1.52
N VAL A 76 19.28 9.36 2.46
CA VAL A 76 19.28 8.45 3.61
C VAL A 76 18.15 7.42 3.53
N SER A 77 17.01 7.75 2.95
CA SER A 77 15.88 6.82 2.84
C SER A 77 16.22 5.48 2.17
N PRO A 78 17.14 5.42 1.18
CA PRO A 78 17.55 4.13 0.61
C PRO A 78 18.16 3.18 1.63
N GLU A 79 18.97 3.68 2.56
CA GLU A 79 19.57 2.85 3.63
C GLU A 79 18.48 2.33 4.58
N LEU A 80 17.52 3.16 4.95
CA LEU A 80 16.39 2.73 5.79
C LEU A 80 15.62 1.59 5.13
N ALA A 81 15.32 1.72 3.85
CA ALA A 81 14.60 0.67 3.11
C ALA A 81 15.40 -0.64 3.09
N ARG A 82 16.71 -0.57 2.83
CA ARG A 82 17.57 -1.76 2.82
C ARG A 82 17.60 -2.45 4.18
N ILE A 83 17.80 -1.69 5.25
CA ILE A 83 17.82 -2.24 6.61
C ILE A 83 16.51 -2.93 6.95
N GLY A 84 15.39 -2.29 6.63
CA GLY A 84 14.06 -2.85 6.87
C GLY A 84 13.81 -4.12 6.07
N ASN A 85 14.12 -4.12 4.78
CA ASN A 85 13.94 -5.28 3.91
C ASN A 85 14.87 -6.44 4.29
N ASP A 86 16.12 -6.15 4.63
CA ASP A 86 17.06 -7.17 5.13
C ASP A 86 16.54 -7.82 6.41
N GLY A 87 16.01 -7.01 7.32
CA GLY A 87 15.45 -7.52 8.58
C GLY A 87 14.22 -8.41 8.37
N LEU A 88 13.33 -8.06 7.45
CA LEU A 88 12.18 -8.90 7.11
C LEU A 88 12.62 -10.20 6.42
N ALA A 89 13.58 -10.13 5.51
CA ALA A 89 14.13 -11.30 4.83
C ALA A 89 14.79 -12.28 5.83
N GLU A 90 15.51 -11.77 6.81
CA GLU A 90 16.10 -12.59 7.89
C GLU A 90 15.03 -13.33 8.70
N LEU A 91 13.91 -12.68 9.00
CA LEU A 91 12.78 -13.30 9.70
C LEU A 91 12.13 -14.42 8.90
N VAL A 92 11.96 -14.22 7.60
CA VAL A 92 11.44 -15.26 6.70
C VAL A 92 12.39 -16.46 6.67
N ALA A 93 13.71 -16.23 6.59
CA ALA A 93 14.70 -17.28 6.59
C ALA A 93 14.72 -18.06 7.91
N LYS A 94 14.53 -17.36 9.03
CA LYS A 94 14.58 -17.97 10.37
C LYS A 94 13.26 -18.68 10.75
N TYR A 95 12.13 -18.17 10.32
CA TYR A 95 10.80 -18.67 10.69
C TYR A 95 9.92 -18.90 9.45
N PRO A 96 10.33 -19.77 8.50
CA PRO A 96 9.60 -19.91 7.23
C PRO A 96 8.18 -20.44 7.39
N ASP A 97 7.89 -21.18 8.44
CA ASP A 97 6.55 -21.71 8.72
C ASP A 97 5.59 -20.62 9.23
N ARG A 98 6.14 -19.63 9.92
CA ARG A 98 5.37 -18.46 10.42
C ARG A 98 5.26 -17.38 9.37
N PHE A 99 6.35 -17.13 8.65
CA PHE A 99 6.49 -16.07 7.66
C PHE A 99 6.97 -16.67 6.35
N PRO A 100 6.05 -17.13 5.47
CA PRO A 100 6.46 -17.73 4.19
C PRO A 100 7.02 -16.71 3.20
N GLY A 101 6.86 -15.42 3.49
CA GLY A 101 7.39 -14.36 2.65
C GLY A 101 7.25 -12.99 3.28
N PHE A 102 7.68 -11.97 2.53
CA PHE A 102 7.58 -10.58 2.96
C PHE A 102 7.32 -9.65 1.78
N ILE A 103 6.88 -8.46 2.12
CA ILE A 103 6.57 -7.38 1.18
C ILE A 103 7.62 -6.29 1.43
N ALA A 104 8.37 -5.94 0.39
CA ALA A 104 9.46 -4.98 0.50
C ALA A 104 8.96 -3.54 0.47
N SER A 105 9.64 -2.67 1.22
CA SER A 105 9.44 -1.22 1.17
C SER A 105 10.45 -0.58 0.23
N LEU A 106 10.06 0.53 -0.41
CA LEU A 106 10.89 1.24 -1.37
C LEU A 106 11.09 2.70 -0.94
N PRO A 107 12.30 3.27 -1.14
CA PRO A 107 12.58 4.67 -0.83
C PRO A 107 12.08 5.58 -1.95
N MET A 108 10.77 5.84 -1.99
CA MET A 108 10.10 6.47 -3.14
C MET A 108 10.48 7.94 -3.37
N ASN A 109 11.07 8.64 -2.40
CA ASN A 109 11.61 9.99 -2.62
C ASN A 109 12.96 9.98 -3.34
N ASN A 110 13.45 8.81 -3.71
CA ASN A 110 14.62 8.63 -4.56
C ASN A 110 14.27 7.55 -5.61
N PRO A 111 13.66 7.93 -6.74
CA PRO A 111 13.16 6.97 -7.72
C PRO A 111 14.21 5.98 -8.25
N GLU A 112 15.43 6.44 -8.49
CA GLU A 112 16.53 5.57 -8.93
C GLU A 112 16.85 4.51 -7.88
N ALA A 113 16.97 4.91 -6.63
CA ALA A 113 17.21 3.98 -5.51
C ALA A 113 16.02 3.05 -5.27
N ALA A 114 14.80 3.54 -5.46
CA ALA A 114 13.59 2.73 -5.34
C ALA A 114 13.57 1.60 -6.37
N ILE A 115 13.93 1.89 -7.62
CA ILE A 115 14.04 0.89 -8.69
C ILE A 115 15.12 -0.15 -8.34
N ALA A 116 16.28 0.30 -7.91
CA ALA A 116 17.38 -0.58 -7.52
C ALA A 116 16.99 -1.49 -6.35
N GLU A 117 16.34 -0.94 -5.33
CA GLU A 117 15.90 -1.71 -4.17
C GLU A 117 14.79 -2.72 -4.53
N MET A 118 13.88 -2.36 -5.43
CA MET A 118 12.88 -3.29 -5.95
C MET A 118 13.55 -4.53 -6.56
N HIS A 119 14.54 -4.32 -7.44
CA HIS A 119 15.25 -5.43 -8.06
C HIS A 119 16.04 -6.27 -7.04
N ARG A 120 16.70 -5.61 -6.09
CA ARG A 120 17.42 -6.30 -5.02
C ARG A 120 16.48 -7.13 -4.15
N ALA A 121 15.37 -6.55 -3.73
CA ALA A 121 14.40 -7.23 -2.86
C ALA A 121 13.80 -8.47 -3.53
N ILE A 122 13.42 -8.36 -4.79
CA ILE A 122 12.84 -9.50 -5.54
C ILE A 122 13.90 -10.56 -5.85
N ASN A 123 15.04 -10.16 -6.41
CA ASN A 123 16.04 -11.10 -6.93
C ASN A 123 16.96 -11.67 -5.84
N ASP A 124 17.38 -10.84 -4.89
CA ASP A 124 18.39 -11.25 -3.89
C ASP A 124 17.74 -11.68 -2.57
N LEU A 125 16.64 -11.04 -2.18
CA LEU A 125 15.98 -11.31 -0.89
C LEU A 125 14.73 -12.19 -1.02
N GLY A 126 14.24 -12.43 -2.22
CA GLY A 126 13.06 -13.26 -2.45
C GLY A 126 11.74 -12.63 -2.03
N ALA A 127 11.63 -11.30 -2.02
CA ALA A 127 10.39 -10.61 -1.70
C ALA A 127 9.24 -11.07 -2.61
N ASN A 128 8.06 -11.23 -2.05
CA ASN A 128 6.87 -11.67 -2.78
C ASN A 128 6.15 -10.52 -3.48
N ALA A 129 6.37 -9.30 -3.00
CA ALA A 129 5.71 -8.10 -3.46
C ALA A 129 6.50 -6.88 -3.03
N VAL A 130 6.14 -5.71 -3.55
CA VAL A 130 6.59 -4.43 -3.00
C VAL A 130 5.40 -3.63 -2.51
N GLN A 131 5.61 -2.84 -1.47
CA GLN A 131 4.63 -1.91 -0.94
C GLN A 131 5.04 -0.49 -1.29
N VAL A 132 4.09 0.27 -1.84
CA VAL A 132 4.21 1.71 -2.03
C VAL A 132 3.08 2.39 -1.29
N TYR A 133 3.19 3.70 -1.09
CA TYR A 133 2.15 4.48 -0.43
C TYR A 133 1.36 5.26 -1.48
N SER A 134 0.19 5.75 -1.09
CA SER A 134 -0.73 6.46 -1.99
C SER A 134 -0.14 7.74 -2.60
N ASN A 135 0.94 8.25 -2.00
CA ASN A 135 1.79 9.28 -2.60
C ASN A 135 3.24 9.04 -2.21
N ALA A 136 4.17 9.59 -2.97
CA ALA A 136 5.60 9.55 -2.69
C ALA A 136 6.05 10.97 -2.34
N ALA A 137 6.20 11.26 -1.03
CA ALA A 137 6.55 12.60 -0.54
C ALA A 137 5.65 13.70 -1.14
N GLY A 138 4.34 13.43 -1.23
CA GLY A 138 3.35 14.32 -1.83
C GLY A 138 3.21 14.20 -3.35
N MET A 139 4.06 13.45 -4.02
CA MET A 139 3.97 13.24 -5.46
C MET A 139 3.03 12.09 -5.81
N PRO A 140 2.21 12.21 -6.87
CA PRO A 140 1.35 11.12 -7.29
C PRO A 140 2.13 9.94 -7.85
N LEU A 141 1.57 8.74 -7.75
CA LEU A 141 2.22 7.50 -8.22
C LEU A 141 2.26 7.38 -9.74
N ASP A 142 1.44 8.14 -10.46
CA ASP A 142 1.36 8.10 -11.93
C ASP A 142 2.43 8.97 -12.62
N GLY A 143 3.39 9.51 -11.89
CA GLY A 143 4.52 10.22 -12.47
C GLY A 143 5.43 9.28 -13.27
N ASP A 144 6.04 9.81 -14.34
CA ASP A 144 6.90 9.04 -15.24
C ASP A 144 8.08 8.40 -14.51
N GLU A 145 8.58 9.05 -13.47
CA GLU A 145 9.70 8.55 -12.65
C GLU A 145 9.40 7.23 -11.94
N PHE A 146 8.14 6.91 -11.70
CA PHE A 146 7.72 5.68 -11.02
C PHE A 146 7.29 4.57 -11.98
N GLU A 147 7.08 4.88 -13.26
CA GLU A 147 6.61 3.88 -14.22
C GLU A 147 7.50 2.64 -14.30
N PRO A 148 8.85 2.74 -14.23
CA PRO A 148 9.71 1.56 -14.24
C PRO A 148 9.42 0.55 -13.13
N ILE A 149 8.90 1.00 -11.97
CA ILE A 149 8.51 0.12 -10.87
C ILE A 149 7.32 -0.74 -11.30
N PHE A 150 6.27 -0.11 -11.84
CA PHE A 150 5.08 -0.82 -12.30
C PHE A 150 5.40 -1.79 -13.44
N LYS A 151 6.18 -1.33 -14.41
CA LYS A 151 6.62 -2.14 -15.54
C LYS A 151 7.37 -3.38 -15.08
N SER A 152 8.35 -3.22 -14.20
CA SER A 152 9.18 -4.34 -13.72
C SER A 152 8.38 -5.31 -12.88
N MET A 153 7.48 -4.84 -12.03
CA MET A 153 6.65 -5.71 -11.22
C MET A 153 5.67 -6.53 -12.06
N ALA A 154 5.15 -5.94 -13.15
CA ALA A 154 4.35 -6.71 -14.13
C ALA A 154 5.18 -7.81 -14.77
N THR A 155 6.42 -7.54 -15.15
CA THR A 155 7.35 -8.51 -15.72
C THR A 155 7.71 -9.62 -14.72
N TYR A 156 7.93 -9.28 -13.46
CA TYR A 156 8.17 -10.26 -12.40
C TYR A 156 6.93 -11.11 -12.07
N ASP A 157 5.76 -10.70 -12.51
CA ASP A 157 4.48 -11.29 -12.10
C ASP A 157 4.31 -11.32 -10.58
N ARG A 158 4.66 -10.19 -9.94
CA ARG A 158 4.54 -9.96 -8.51
C ARG A 158 3.69 -8.74 -8.27
N PRO A 159 2.84 -8.74 -7.22
CA PRO A 159 1.95 -7.62 -6.98
C PRO A 159 2.66 -6.41 -6.34
N ILE A 160 2.05 -5.26 -6.54
CA ILE A 160 2.35 -4.02 -5.80
C ILE A 160 1.20 -3.79 -4.82
N LEU A 161 1.52 -3.57 -3.55
CA LEU A 161 0.52 -3.19 -2.56
C LEU A 161 0.57 -1.66 -2.38
N ILE A 162 -0.61 -1.04 -2.36
CA ILE A 162 -0.73 0.40 -2.07
C ILE A 162 -1.29 0.56 -0.66
N HIS A 163 -0.50 1.16 0.22
CA HIS A 163 -0.89 1.55 1.56
C HIS A 163 -1.28 3.03 1.56
N PRO A 164 -2.40 3.44 2.17
CA PRO A 164 -2.74 4.85 2.25
C PRO A 164 -1.76 5.62 3.12
N ILE A 165 -1.55 6.90 2.81
CA ILE A 165 -0.80 7.82 3.64
C ILE A 165 -1.43 9.21 3.59
N ARG A 166 -1.65 9.76 4.76
CA ARG A 166 -2.03 11.14 5.02
C ARG A 166 -1.72 11.39 6.48
N GLY A 167 -1.12 12.50 6.81
CA GLY A 167 -0.76 12.83 8.19
C GLY A 167 -1.70 13.87 8.80
N ALA A 168 -1.53 14.11 10.09
CA ALA A 168 -2.29 15.12 10.82
C ALA A 168 -2.06 16.56 10.30
N ASN A 169 -0.98 16.78 9.58
CA ASN A 169 -0.67 18.05 8.92
C ASN A 169 -1.53 18.35 7.69
N HIS A 170 -2.40 17.42 7.30
CA HIS A 170 -3.35 17.61 6.21
C HIS A 170 -4.69 18.07 6.79
N PRO A 171 -5.08 19.35 6.61
CA PRO A 171 -6.30 19.86 7.22
C PRO A 171 -7.56 19.23 6.65
N ASP A 172 -8.61 19.15 7.46
CA ASP A 172 -9.93 18.68 7.03
C ASP A 172 -10.65 19.72 6.19
N TYR A 173 -10.42 21.01 6.49
CA TYR A 173 -11.01 22.16 5.80
C TYR A 173 -9.92 23.12 5.35
N LEU A 174 -10.13 23.81 4.25
CA LEU A 174 -9.15 24.71 3.65
C LEU A 174 -8.67 25.82 4.58
N ASN A 175 -9.50 26.22 5.55
CA ASN A 175 -9.18 27.31 6.48
C ASN A 175 -8.50 26.84 7.77
N GLU A 176 -8.21 25.54 7.86
CA GLU A 176 -7.53 24.97 9.02
C GLU A 176 -6.08 24.64 8.69
N ASP A 177 -5.25 24.57 9.73
CA ASP A 177 -3.83 24.26 9.57
C ASP A 177 -3.53 22.76 9.70
N TYR A 178 -4.42 22.00 10.34
CA TYR A 178 -4.22 20.56 10.56
C TYR A 178 -5.58 19.86 10.76
N SER A 179 -5.55 18.52 10.69
CA SER A 179 -6.71 17.67 10.87
C SER A 179 -7.13 17.57 12.33
N GLN A 180 -8.43 17.44 12.58
CA GLN A 180 -9.02 17.24 13.90
C GLN A 180 -9.45 15.78 14.07
N TYR A 181 -9.45 15.30 15.32
CA TYR A 181 -10.04 14.01 15.72
C TYR A 181 -9.52 12.80 14.94
N GLU A 182 -8.31 12.88 14.42
CA GLU A 182 -7.71 11.84 13.58
C GLU A 182 -8.54 11.51 12.32
N ILE A 183 -9.30 12.47 11.80
CA ILE A 183 -10.04 12.32 10.53
C ILE A 183 -9.07 11.98 9.39
N TRP A 184 -7.81 12.43 9.48
CA TRP A 184 -6.79 12.19 8.47
C TRP A 184 -6.57 10.70 8.15
N TRP A 185 -6.77 9.77 9.11
CA TRP A 185 -6.66 8.34 8.82
C TRP A 185 -8.02 7.64 8.76
N THR A 186 -8.98 8.01 9.62
CA THR A 186 -10.29 7.34 9.66
C THR A 186 -11.06 7.49 8.36
N LEU A 187 -11.13 8.70 7.82
CA LEU A 187 -11.81 9.01 6.56
C LEU A 187 -10.82 9.33 5.45
N GLY A 188 -9.71 9.97 5.79
CA GLY A 188 -8.72 10.44 4.81
C GLY A 188 -8.01 9.30 4.10
N TRP A 189 -7.60 8.27 4.80
CA TRP A 189 -6.87 7.14 4.19
C TRP A 189 -7.69 6.41 3.13
N PRO A 190 -8.97 6.07 3.33
CA PRO A 190 -9.78 5.50 2.25
C PRO A 190 -9.88 6.40 1.02
N TYR A 191 -9.97 7.71 1.22
CA TYR A 191 -9.92 8.66 0.11
C TYR A 191 -8.57 8.60 -0.62
N GLU A 192 -7.46 8.59 0.12
CA GLU A 192 -6.11 8.56 -0.49
C GLU A 192 -5.90 7.31 -1.34
N THR A 193 -6.33 6.15 -0.86
CA THR A 193 -6.31 4.91 -1.65
C THR A 193 -7.11 5.08 -2.93
N SER A 194 -8.32 5.61 -2.82
CA SER A 194 -9.22 5.79 -3.97
C SER A 194 -8.65 6.76 -5.00
N ALA A 195 -8.08 7.86 -4.55
CA ALA A 195 -7.44 8.86 -5.42
C ALA A 195 -6.23 8.26 -6.16
N ALA A 196 -5.39 7.49 -5.46
CA ALA A 196 -4.25 6.82 -6.08
C ALA A 196 -4.70 5.81 -7.14
N MET A 197 -5.75 5.04 -6.86
CA MET A 197 -6.35 4.12 -7.84
C MET A 197 -6.81 4.87 -9.09
N ALA A 198 -7.53 5.96 -8.91
CA ALA A 198 -8.03 6.79 -10.01
C ALA A 198 -6.89 7.35 -10.87
N ARG A 199 -5.85 7.90 -10.24
CA ARG A 199 -4.70 8.45 -10.96
C ARG A 199 -4.02 7.37 -11.82
N LEU A 200 -3.86 6.16 -11.28
CA LEU A 200 -3.28 5.05 -12.03
C LEU A 200 -4.17 4.60 -13.19
N VAL A 201 -5.47 4.49 -12.98
CA VAL A 201 -6.42 4.12 -14.05
C VAL A 201 -6.34 5.13 -15.20
N PHE A 202 -6.47 6.42 -14.91
CA PHE A 202 -6.49 7.44 -15.94
C PHE A 202 -5.13 7.71 -16.57
N SER A 203 -4.04 7.26 -15.97
CA SER A 203 -2.70 7.31 -16.57
C SER A 203 -2.54 6.33 -17.73
N GLY A 204 -3.43 5.35 -17.86
CA GLY A 204 -3.32 4.31 -18.88
C GLY A 204 -2.37 3.17 -18.51
N ILE A 205 -1.93 3.08 -17.25
CA ILE A 205 -0.92 2.09 -16.86
C ILE A 205 -1.36 0.65 -17.09
N PHE A 206 -2.64 0.35 -16.91
CA PHE A 206 -3.17 -1.00 -17.14
C PHE A 206 -3.26 -1.35 -18.64
N ASP A 207 -3.39 -0.36 -19.51
CA ASP A 207 -3.35 -0.57 -20.96
C ASP A 207 -1.91 -0.86 -21.43
N ARG A 208 -0.93 -0.20 -20.80
CA ARG A 208 0.49 -0.44 -21.08
C ARG A 208 1.00 -1.74 -20.48
N TYR A 209 0.50 -2.12 -19.31
CA TYR A 209 0.90 -3.33 -18.57
C TYR A 209 -0.34 -4.12 -18.13
N PRO A 210 -0.97 -4.89 -19.05
CA PRO A 210 -2.23 -5.58 -18.73
C PRO A 210 -2.13 -6.63 -17.62
N ASP A 211 -0.94 -7.16 -17.38
CA ASP A 211 -0.69 -8.18 -16.35
C ASP A 211 -0.33 -7.58 -14.99
N LEU A 212 -0.30 -6.25 -14.87
CA LEU A 212 0.01 -5.57 -13.62
C LEU A 212 -1.04 -5.91 -12.56
N LYS A 213 -0.56 -6.32 -11.37
CA LYS A 213 -1.40 -6.64 -10.22
C LYS A 213 -1.15 -5.63 -9.11
N ILE A 214 -2.21 -4.94 -8.71
CA ILE A 214 -2.16 -3.97 -7.62
C ILE A 214 -3.16 -4.38 -6.55
N ILE A 215 -2.68 -4.58 -5.34
CA ILE A 215 -3.49 -4.88 -4.16
C ILE A 215 -3.66 -3.58 -3.39
N THR A 216 -4.91 -3.24 -3.06
CA THR A 216 -5.23 -2.08 -2.26
C THR A 216 -5.56 -2.50 -0.84
N HIS A 217 -5.02 -1.79 0.15
CA HIS A 217 -5.41 -2.02 1.54
C HIS A 217 -6.82 -1.51 1.79
N HIS A 218 -7.48 -2.08 2.81
CA HIS A 218 -8.82 -1.67 3.24
C HIS A 218 -9.85 -1.76 2.10
N MET A 219 -9.79 -2.86 1.34
CA MET A 219 -10.76 -3.20 0.30
C MET A 219 -11.00 -2.06 -0.72
N GLY A 220 -9.93 -1.45 -1.22
CA GLY A 220 -10.05 -0.41 -2.25
C GLY A 220 -10.59 0.93 -1.76
N GLY A 221 -10.50 1.20 -0.47
CA GLY A 221 -10.91 2.48 0.12
C GLY A 221 -12.39 2.76 -0.07
N LEU A 222 -12.72 3.85 -0.77
CA LEU A 222 -14.11 4.26 -1.04
C LEU A 222 -14.67 3.67 -2.34
N VAL A 223 -13.82 3.08 -3.18
CA VAL A 223 -14.20 2.72 -4.56
C VAL A 223 -15.38 1.75 -4.62
N PRO A 224 -15.40 0.63 -3.89
CA PRO A 224 -16.56 -0.26 -3.95
C PRO A 224 -17.88 0.39 -3.55
N TYR A 225 -17.88 1.15 -2.47
CA TYR A 225 -19.08 1.86 -1.99
C TYR A 225 -19.56 2.90 -3.01
N LEU A 226 -18.64 3.51 -3.75
CA LEU A 226 -18.94 4.58 -4.71
C LEU A 226 -19.02 4.05 -6.15
N GLU A 227 -19.38 2.79 -6.37
CA GLU A 227 -19.43 2.17 -7.70
C GLU A 227 -20.23 3.01 -8.69
N GLY A 228 -21.35 3.61 -8.28
CA GLY A 228 -22.15 4.49 -9.13
C GLY A 228 -21.42 5.74 -9.59
N ARG A 229 -20.52 6.28 -8.77
CA ARG A 229 -19.69 7.42 -9.15
C ARG A 229 -18.49 7.01 -10.00
N VAL A 230 -17.87 5.89 -9.64
CA VAL A 230 -16.71 5.34 -10.35
C VAL A 230 -17.10 4.80 -11.73
N GLY A 231 -18.26 4.16 -11.84
CA GLY A 231 -18.76 3.61 -13.09
C GLY A 231 -19.49 4.66 -13.93
N PRO A 232 -20.85 4.74 -13.83
CA PRO A 232 -21.61 5.71 -14.65
C PRO A 232 -21.13 7.15 -14.52
N GLY A 233 -20.64 7.53 -13.33
CA GLY A 233 -20.12 8.88 -13.13
C GLY A 233 -18.91 9.17 -14.01
N TRP A 234 -17.90 8.32 -14.02
CA TRP A 234 -16.70 8.53 -14.83
C TRP A 234 -16.88 8.19 -16.32
N ASP A 235 -17.92 7.49 -16.70
CA ASP A 235 -18.30 7.38 -18.13
C ASP A 235 -18.56 8.76 -18.74
N GLN A 236 -18.86 9.75 -17.89
CA GLN A 236 -19.13 11.13 -18.28
C GLN A 236 -17.97 12.09 -17.95
N LEU A 237 -16.75 11.56 -17.80
CA LEU A 237 -15.57 12.40 -17.53
C LEU A 237 -15.45 13.51 -18.57
N GLY A 238 -15.28 14.74 -18.10
CA GLY A 238 -15.12 15.93 -18.93
C GLY A 238 -16.39 16.76 -19.08
N LYS A 239 -17.56 16.25 -18.63
CA LYS A 239 -18.83 16.99 -18.76
C LYS A 239 -19.06 18.03 -17.67
N ARG A 240 -18.21 18.10 -16.65
CA ARG A 240 -18.37 18.99 -15.50
C ARG A 240 -17.28 20.05 -15.36
N THR A 241 -16.14 19.87 -16.01
CA THR A 241 -14.97 20.73 -15.88
C THR A 241 -14.73 21.43 -17.22
N SER A 242 -14.80 22.77 -17.23
CA SER A 242 -14.75 23.55 -18.47
C SER A 242 -13.34 23.89 -18.93
N ASP A 243 -12.39 24.01 -18.02
CA ASP A 243 -11.03 24.47 -18.29
C ASP A 243 -10.08 23.36 -18.77
N ARG A 244 -10.56 22.13 -18.84
CA ARG A 244 -9.78 20.97 -19.29
C ARG A 244 -10.64 20.04 -20.13
N ASP A 245 -10.07 19.51 -21.20
CA ASP A 245 -10.75 18.53 -22.06
C ASP A 245 -10.40 17.10 -21.62
N TYR A 246 -11.11 16.59 -20.62
CA TYR A 246 -10.93 15.22 -20.16
C TYR A 246 -11.52 14.16 -21.11
N SER A 247 -12.27 14.54 -22.13
CA SER A 247 -12.80 13.58 -23.10
C SER A 247 -11.69 12.87 -23.87
N VAL A 248 -10.55 13.53 -24.04
CA VAL A 248 -9.34 12.93 -24.63
C VAL A 248 -8.84 11.76 -23.81
N VAL A 249 -8.90 11.86 -22.48
CA VAL A 249 -8.50 10.78 -21.56
C VAL A 249 -9.37 9.56 -21.78
N LEU A 250 -10.70 9.70 -21.77
CA LEU A 250 -11.62 8.59 -22.03
C LEU A 250 -11.36 7.91 -23.36
N LYS A 251 -11.13 8.69 -24.41
CA LYS A 251 -10.84 8.16 -25.74
C LYS A 251 -9.52 7.41 -25.82
N SER A 252 -8.55 7.77 -24.98
CA SER A 252 -7.24 7.12 -24.93
C SER A 252 -7.25 5.76 -24.23
N LEU A 253 -8.26 5.49 -23.40
CA LEU A 253 -8.39 4.22 -22.66
C LEU A 253 -9.07 3.16 -23.54
N LYS A 254 -8.57 1.93 -23.46
CA LYS A 254 -9.13 0.77 -24.21
C LYS A 254 -10.47 0.30 -23.65
N LYS A 255 -10.75 0.59 -22.37
CA LYS A 255 -11.96 0.16 -21.67
C LYS A 255 -12.59 1.35 -20.96
N ARG A 256 -13.85 1.20 -20.52
CA ARG A 256 -14.46 2.20 -19.64
C ARG A 256 -13.76 2.19 -18.26
N PRO A 257 -13.71 3.33 -17.56
CA PRO A 257 -13.00 3.42 -16.27
C PRO A 257 -13.34 2.31 -15.26
N LEU A 258 -14.62 2.00 -15.08
CA LEU A 258 -15.04 0.99 -14.11
C LEU A 258 -14.35 -0.36 -14.30
N ASP A 259 -14.13 -0.77 -15.55
CA ASP A 259 -13.50 -2.06 -15.85
C ASP A 259 -12.07 -2.13 -15.30
N TYR A 260 -11.34 -1.00 -15.29
CA TYR A 260 -10.01 -0.94 -14.68
C TYR A 260 -10.05 -1.00 -13.17
N PHE A 261 -11.02 -0.34 -12.53
CA PHE A 261 -11.15 -0.41 -11.08
C PHE A 261 -11.43 -1.83 -10.60
N LYS A 262 -12.10 -2.63 -11.38
CA LYS A 262 -12.38 -4.04 -11.06
C LYS A 262 -11.18 -4.97 -11.28
N ILE A 263 -10.10 -4.49 -11.90
CA ILE A 263 -8.86 -5.25 -12.03
C ILE A 263 -8.06 -5.25 -10.73
N PHE A 264 -8.18 -4.21 -9.91
CA PHE A 264 -7.52 -4.14 -8.61
C PHE A 264 -7.94 -5.30 -7.70
N TYR A 265 -7.09 -5.59 -6.73
CA TYR A 265 -7.38 -6.50 -5.63
C TYR A 265 -7.59 -5.68 -4.35
N GLY A 266 -8.35 -6.22 -3.42
CA GLY A 266 -8.57 -5.61 -2.12
C GLY A 266 -8.32 -6.59 -0.98
N ASP A 267 -7.76 -6.13 0.14
CA ASP A 267 -7.66 -6.93 1.34
C ASP A 267 -8.84 -6.70 2.27
N THR A 268 -9.04 -7.64 3.20
CA THR A 268 -10.15 -7.61 4.14
C THR A 268 -9.82 -6.93 5.47
N ALA A 269 -8.78 -6.10 5.52
CA ALA A 269 -8.38 -5.35 6.71
C ALA A 269 -9.33 -4.16 6.94
N LEU A 270 -10.53 -4.44 7.45
CA LEU A 270 -11.64 -3.48 7.60
C LEU A 270 -12.14 -3.37 9.04
N PHE A 271 -11.29 -3.67 10.01
CA PHE A 271 -11.65 -3.67 11.43
C PHE A 271 -12.89 -4.53 11.75
N GLY A 272 -13.09 -5.63 11.00
CA GLY A 272 -14.21 -6.54 11.21
C GLY A 272 -15.56 -6.07 10.68
N ALA A 273 -15.59 -5.01 9.87
CA ALA A 273 -16.84 -4.49 9.30
C ALA A 273 -17.42 -5.42 8.23
N ALA A 274 -18.42 -6.20 8.59
CA ALA A 274 -19.04 -7.20 7.71
C ALA A 274 -19.70 -6.57 6.48
N SER A 275 -20.40 -5.44 6.63
CA SER A 275 -21.06 -4.76 5.52
C SER A 275 -20.05 -4.23 4.50
N ALA A 276 -18.95 -3.66 4.95
CA ALA A 276 -17.87 -3.18 4.05
C ALA A 276 -17.20 -4.35 3.33
N THR A 277 -16.97 -5.46 4.01
CA THR A 277 -16.41 -6.67 3.41
C THR A 277 -17.33 -7.21 2.31
N ARG A 278 -18.64 -7.31 2.56
CA ARG A 278 -19.61 -7.74 1.54
C ARG A 278 -19.62 -6.79 0.35
N CYS A 279 -19.61 -5.48 0.60
CA CYS A 279 -19.57 -4.48 -0.47
C CYS A 279 -18.33 -4.67 -1.37
N GLY A 280 -17.18 -4.86 -0.77
CA GLY A 280 -15.93 -5.09 -1.51
C GLY A 280 -15.93 -6.41 -2.28
N LEU A 281 -16.44 -7.48 -1.69
CA LEU A 281 -16.57 -8.79 -2.36
C LEU A 281 -17.53 -8.71 -3.54
N ASP A 282 -18.62 -7.98 -3.42
CA ASP A 282 -19.57 -7.78 -4.53
C ASP A 282 -18.92 -6.98 -5.67
N PHE A 283 -18.09 -6.00 -5.32
CA PHE A 283 -17.42 -5.16 -6.32
C PHE A 283 -16.27 -5.87 -7.04
N PHE A 284 -15.31 -6.42 -6.29
CA PHE A 284 -14.10 -7.02 -6.84
C PHE A 284 -14.29 -8.47 -7.26
N GLY A 285 -15.20 -9.20 -6.62
CA GLY A 285 -15.28 -10.66 -6.71
C GLY A 285 -14.32 -11.33 -5.72
N VAL A 286 -14.66 -12.54 -5.31
CA VAL A 286 -13.89 -13.31 -4.31
C VAL A 286 -12.45 -13.60 -4.78
N ASP A 287 -12.24 -13.75 -6.08
CA ASP A 287 -10.92 -14.05 -6.65
C ASP A 287 -9.97 -12.84 -6.60
N HIS A 288 -10.48 -11.64 -6.34
CA HIS A 288 -9.71 -10.42 -6.18
C HIS A 288 -9.69 -9.92 -4.73
N ALA A 289 -10.11 -10.74 -3.78
CA ALA A 289 -10.08 -10.41 -2.36
C ALA A 289 -9.00 -11.24 -1.66
N LEU A 290 -8.28 -10.61 -0.73
CA LEU A 290 -7.20 -11.23 0.02
C LEU A 290 -7.45 -11.06 1.53
N PHE A 291 -6.98 -12.07 2.28
CA PHE A 291 -7.05 -12.07 3.74
C PHE A 291 -5.83 -11.42 4.37
#